data_b0dd50dd6b198004962849eb349dddfd
#
_entry.id   b0dd50dd6b198004962849eb349dddfd
#
_cell.length_a   1.000
_cell.length_b   1.000
_cell.length_c   1.000
_cell.angle_alpha   90.00
_cell.angle_beta   90.00
_cell.angle_gamma   90.00
#
_symmetry.space_group_name_H-M   'P 1'
#
loop_
_entity.id
_entity.type
_entity.pdbx_description
1 polymer ?
#
loop_
_entity_poly.entity_id
_entity_poly.type
_entity_poly.pdbx_seq_one_letter_code
_entity_poly.pdbx_strand_id
1 'polypeptide(L)'
;MVVTPIAKMKSSSTFRFIFMATVCAAFVNLPVADEKRAQPFVSYEEPVASYLKRIQKGKQQHAFHPAVDVAAWQKSARAALVKLIGLGQMRDELAGFEVKVSQGKHNTVDGVFTRRLCTIETEPGIRVPFYYLVPTAQQRPMALFIAPHGHDKIGLHSYAGAFRNKKHREEILAREGHIAAQAARRGFVAIAPATRGLANEVLVPDPKGRHGNRPCRAQLVHCLLSGRTPTAERVWDMQRILDWAVKQPEVDPKKIIMTGNSGGGVLTAYTAAIDTRVTVAIPSCSFTSVTTAEGYVFHCDCCLVPGLRNWGDWKELAGLIAPRRLLLVHGEKDGLHHRPTVDALGREVKTIFGYSGSAAHTELKWGTGGHRFYPEYMWPFIAQAFEPGPR
;
A
#
# COMPACT_ATOMS: atom_id res chain seq x y z
N MET A 1 -66.43 2.45 17.90
CA MET A 1 -67.01 2.72 16.57
C MET A 1 -66.06 1.98 15.62
N VAL A 2 -66.32 0.73 15.30
CA VAL A 2 -67.11 0.20 14.21
C VAL A 2 -66.73 0.91 12.91
N VAL A 3 -66.04 0.21 11.99
CA VAL A 3 -66.59 -0.14 10.71
C VAL A 3 -65.59 -0.98 9.88
N THR A 4 -66.09 -1.99 9.38
CA THR A 4 -65.86 -3.18 8.60
C THR A 4 -65.25 -2.97 7.19
N PRO A 5 -64.82 -4.07 6.54
CA PRO A 5 -64.04 -4.06 5.29
C PRO A 5 -64.92 -4.24 4.03
N ILE A 6 -64.40 -3.85 2.87
CA ILE A 6 -65.02 -4.09 1.56
C ILE A 6 -64.14 -4.98 0.69
N ALA A 7 -64.67 -6.08 0.43
CA ALA A 7 -64.80 -7.10 -0.60
C ALA A 7 -63.91 -7.06 -1.85
N LYS A 8 -63.51 -8.26 -2.17
CA LYS A 8 -62.92 -8.78 -3.42
C LYS A 8 -63.90 -8.59 -4.62
N MET A 9 -63.35 -8.20 -5.74
CA MET A 9 -63.96 -8.55 -7.03
C MET A 9 -62.94 -9.24 -7.93
N LYS A 10 -63.30 -10.47 -8.32
CA LYS A 10 -62.67 -11.21 -9.41
C LYS A 10 -63.31 -10.74 -10.71
N SER A 11 -62.52 -10.54 -11.76
CA SER A 11 -63.02 -10.73 -13.12
C SER A 11 -61.90 -11.30 -13.99
N SER A 12 -62.26 -12.44 -14.57
CA SER A 12 -61.51 -13.17 -15.59
C SER A 12 -61.75 -12.55 -16.96
N SER A 13 -60.75 -12.43 -17.78
CA SER A 13 -60.93 -12.62 -19.22
C SER A 13 -59.59 -12.94 -19.88
N THR A 14 -59.60 -14.07 -20.49
CA THR A 14 -58.62 -14.71 -21.31
C THR A 14 -58.45 -13.99 -22.63
N PHE A 15 -57.27 -13.52 -22.98
CA PHE A 15 -56.89 -13.32 -24.38
C PHE A 15 -55.48 -13.89 -24.59
N ARG A 16 -55.45 -15.02 -25.29
CA ARG A 16 -54.24 -15.61 -25.85
C ARG A 16 -53.85 -14.80 -27.10
N PHE A 17 -52.68 -14.16 -27.06
CA PHE A 17 -51.93 -13.81 -28.27
C PHE A 17 -50.61 -14.60 -28.24
N ILE A 18 -50.56 -15.56 -29.18
CA ILE A 18 -49.32 -16.28 -29.52
C ILE A 18 -48.48 -15.33 -30.35
N PHE A 19 -47.40 -14.83 -29.79
CA PHE A 19 -46.33 -14.22 -30.56
C PHE A 19 -45.11 -15.13 -30.48
N MET A 20 -44.92 -15.83 -31.56
CA MET A 20 -43.73 -16.67 -31.79
C MET A 20 -42.60 -15.72 -32.16
N ALA A 21 -41.85 -15.27 -31.18
CA ALA A 21 -40.61 -14.52 -31.39
C ALA A 21 -39.47 -15.51 -31.45
N THR A 22 -38.97 -15.74 -32.66
CA THR A 22 -37.72 -16.45 -32.92
C THR A 22 -36.59 -15.64 -32.28
N VAL A 23 -36.11 -16.08 -31.13
CA VAL A 23 -34.91 -15.54 -30.53
C VAL A 23 -33.72 -16.12 -31.26
N CYS A 24 -33.23 -15.39 -32.27
CA CYS A 24 -31.87 -15.60 -32.75
C CYS A 24 -30.92 -15.28 -31.62
N ALA A 25 -30.41 -16.31 -30.97
CA ALA A 25 -29.28 -16.21 -30.08
C ALA A 25 -28.05 -15.83 -30.91
N ALA A 26 -27.88 -14.53 -31.14
CA ALA A 26 -26.58 -14.02 -31.53
C ALA A 26 -25.66 -14.21 -30.32
N PHE A 27 -24.89 -15.28 -30.33
CA PHE A 27 -23.67 -15.36 -29.52
C PHE A 27 -22.77 -14.20 -29.98
N VAL A 28 -22.89 -13.09 -29.28
CA VAL A 28 -21.84 -12.08 -29.32
C VAL A 28 -20.64 -12.74 -28.67
N ASN A 29 -19.74 -13.25 -29.51
CA ASN A 29 -18.39 -13.54 -29.10
C ASN A 29 -17.78 -12.23 -28.62
N LEU A 30 -17.91 -11.95 -27.33
CA LEU A 30 -17.07 -10.95 -26.68
C LEU A 30 -15.63 -11.46 -26.88
N PRO A 31 -14.76 -10.70 -27.51
CA PRO A 31 -13.38 -11.11 -27.64
C PRO A 31 -12.86 -11.33 -26.21
N VAL A 32 -12.40 -12.55 -25.95
CA VAL A 32 -11.55 -12.84 -24.78
C VAL A 32 -10.44 -11.81 -24.85
N ALA A 33 -10.37 -10.95 -23.84
CA ALA A 33 -9.34 -9.92 -23.75
C ALA A 33 -8.00 -10.62 -23.88
N ASP A 34 -7.33 -10.34 -24.99
CA ASP A 34 -6.01 -10.88 -25.29
C ASP A 34 -5.04 -10.38 -24.21
N GLU A 35 -4.63 -11.28 -23.29
CA GLU A 35 -3.73 -10.99 -22.16
C GLU A 35 -2.36 -10.46 -22.58
N LYS A 36 -2.13 -10.28 -23.86
CA LYS A 36 -0.84 -9.91 -24.45
C LYS A 36 -0.73 -8.45 -24.91
N ARG A 37 -1.75 -7.65 -24.80
CA ARG A 37 -1.60 -6.23 -25.11
C ARG A 37 -1.00 -5.52 -23.89
N ALA A 38 0.30 -5.23 -23.97
CA ALA A 38 0.85 -4.09 -23.26
C ALA A 38 -0.14 -2.94 -23.45
N GLN A 39 -0.70 -2.41 -22.35
CA GLN A 39 -1.65 -1.30 -22.44
C GLN A 39 -1.03 -0.21 -23.31
N PRO A 40 -1.72 0.23 -24.38
CA PRO A 40 -1.14 1.26 -25.23
C PRO A 40 -0.91 2.50 -24.37
N PHE A 41 0.30 3.08 -24.49
CA PHE A 41 0.56 4.37 -23.85
C PHE A 41 -0.50 5.35 -24.28
N VAL A 42 -1.01 6.11 -23.30
CA VAL A 42 -2.01 7.13 -23.60
C VAL A 42 -1.36 8.14 -24.54
N SER A 43 -1.80 8.16 -25.80
CA SER A 43 -1.43 9.20 -26.74
C SER A 43 -2.41 10.35 -26.58
N TYR A 44 -1.86 11.55 -26.37
CA TYR A 44 -2.65 12.77 -26.32
C TYR A 44 -2.43 13.59 -27.58
N GLU A 45 -3.51 14.18 -28.10
CA GLU A 45 -3.41 15.11 -29.21
C GLU A 45 -2.77 16.44 -28.78
N GLU A 46 -2.10 17.11 -29.71
CA GLU A 46 -1.69 18.51 -29.52
C GLU A 46 -2.93 19.41 -29.45
N PRO A 47 -2.98 20.42 -28.56
CA PRO A 47 -1.88 20.94 -27.73
C PRO A 47 -1.71 20.24 -26.37
N VAL A 48 -2.53 19.20 -26.04
CA VAL A 48 -2.53 18.54 -24.74
C VAL A 48 -1.18 17.86 -24.47
N ALA A 49 -0.62 17.19 -25.46
CA ALA A 49 0.67 16.53 -25.32
C ALA A 49 1.80 17.51 -24.96
N SER A 50 1.84 18.68 -25.62
CA SER A 50 2.80 19.74 -25.32
C SER A 50 2.60 20.34 -23.91
N TYR A 51 1.36 20.55 -23.51
CA TYR A 51 1.03 20.99 -22.15
C TYR A 51 1.52 19.98 -21.11
N LEU A 52 1.19 18.68 -21.26
CA LEU A 52 1.61 17.65 -20.33
C LEU A 52 3.14 17.53 -20.23
N LYS A 53 3.85 17.54 -21.37
CA LYS A 53 5.32 17.56 -21.39
C LYS A 53 5.89 18.72 -20.59
N ARG A 54 5.27 19.90 -20.68
CA ARG A 54 5.72 21.09 -19.94
C ARG A 54 5.55 20.94 -18.45
N ILE A 55 4.39 20.48 -17.96
CA ILE A 55 4.15 20.30 -16.52
C ILE A 55 4.90 19.12 -15.92
N GLN A 56 5.24 18.11 -16.73
CA GLN A 56 6.08 16.99 -16.29
C GLN A 56 7.54 17.38 -16.06
N LYS A 57 8.03 18.40 -16.77
CA LYS A 57 9.41 18.92 -16.65
C LYS A 57 9.64 19.81 -15.44
N GLY A 58 8.74 19.85 -14.45
CA GLY A 58 8.86 20.70 -13.27
C GLY A 58 10.26 20.69 -12.67
N LYS A 59 10.68 21.83 -12.08
CA LYS A 59 11.99 21.95 -11.44
C LYS A 59 12.00 21.12 -10.17
N GLN A 60 12.63 19.95 -10.22
CA GLN A 60 12.77 19.04 -9.08
C GLN A 60 13.76 19.64 -8.05
N GLN A 61 13.22 20.24 -7.01
CA GLN A 61 14.01 21.00 -6.01
C GLN A 61 14.94 20.10 -5.19
N HIS A 62 14.60 18.82 -5.05
CA HIS A 62 15.34 17.83 -4.28
C HIS A 62 15.83 16.67 -5.14
N ALA A 63 15.97 16.86 -6.46
CA ALA A 63 16.66 15.90 -7.31
C ALA A 63 18.07 15.63 -6.75
N PHE A 64 18.43 14.35 -6.67
CA PHE A 64 19.76 13.96 -6.22
C PHE A 64 20.82 14.32 -7.29
N HIS A 65 21.90 14.93 -6.84
CA HIS A 65 23.08 15.23 -7.67
C HIS A 65 24.34 14.66 -7.02
N PRO A 66 25.21 13.99 -7.81
CA PRO A 66 26.43 13.35 -7.29
C PRO A 66 27.40 14.27 -6.51
N ALA A 67 27.33 15.56 -6.73
CA ALA A 67 28.19 16.54 -6.08
C ALA A 67 27.74 16.93 -4.66
N VAL A 68 26.58 16.44 -4.19
CA VAL A 68 26.07 16.79 -2.85
C VAL A 68 26.39 15.70 -1.84
N ASP A 69 26.61 16.11 -0.61
CA ASP A 69 26.66 15.19 0.53
C ASP A 69 25.31 14.49 0.72
N VAL A 70 25.31 13.17 0.69
CA VAL A 70 24.10 12.36 0.74
C VAL A 70 23.31 12.59 2.03
N ALA A 71 23.99 12.70 3.18
CA ALA A 71 23.32 12.88 4.47
C ALA A 71 22.66 14.26 4.57
N ALA A 72 23.32 15.32 4.10
CA ALA A 72 22.78 16.66 4.05
C ALA A 72 21.59 16.75 3.09
N TRP A 73 21.70 16.13 1.91
CA TRP A 73 20.61 16.02 0.96
C TRP A 73 19.41 15.27 1.57
N GLN A 74 19.62 14.12 2.17
CA GLN A 74 18.55 13.33 2.81
C GLN A 74 17.85 14.13 3.91
N LYS A 75 18.59 14.85 4.73
CA LYS A 75 18.03 15.70 5.79
C LYS A 75 17.08 16.76 5.20
N SER A 76 17.54 17.50 4.19
CA SER A 76 16.77 18.55 3.52
C SER A 76 15.56 17.98 2.78
N ALA A 77 15.76 16.95 1.94
CA ALA A 77 14.73 16.35 1.12
C ALA A 77 13.64 15.67 1.97
N ARG A 78 14.02 15.00 3.08
CA ARG A 78 13.07 14.39 4.01
C ARG A 78 12.23 15.44 4.73
N ALA A 79 12.83 16.53 5.20
CA ALA A 79 12.09 17.61 5.83
C ALA A 79 11.08 18.26 4.86
N ALA A 80 11.50 18.50 3.61
CA ALA A 80 10.62 19.00 2.57
C ALA A 80 9.50 18.02 2.22
N LEU A 81 9.78 16.71 2.16
CA LEU A 81 8.77 15.66 1.92
C LEU A 81 7.72 15.62 3.04
N VAL A 82 8.14 15.67 4.29
CA VAL A 82 7.24 15.70 5.46
C VAL A 82 6.27 16.89 5.37
N LYS A 83 6.78 18.08 4.97
CA LYS A 83 5.96 19.27 4.75
C LYS A 83 5.03 19.08 3.55
N LEU A 84 5.55 18.57 2.43
CA LEU A 84 4.80 18.42 1.17
C LEU A 84 3.57 17.52 1.31
N ILE A 85 3.71 16.41 2.03
CA ILE A 85 2.57 15.47 2.22
C ILE A 85 1.57 15.96 3.28
N GLY A 86 1.87 17.01 4.04
CA GLY A 86 1.03 17.52 5.14
C GLY A 86 1.25 16.82 6.49
N LEU A 87 2.28 15.98 6.60
CA LEU A 87 2.58 15.26 7.86
C LEU A 87 3.13 16.20 8.94
N GLY A 88 3.82 17.27 8.57
CA GLY A 88 4.26 18.29 9.51
C GLY A 88 3.09 18.94 10.23
N GLN A 89 2.09 19.38 9.49
CA GLN A 89 0.85 19.94 10.03
C GLN A 89 0.18 18.96 11.00
N MET A 90 0.06 17.67 10.64
CA MET A 90 -0.52 16.65 11.52
C MET A 90 0.26 16.50 12.84
N ARG A 91 1.59 16.58 12.80
CA ARG A 91 2.44 16.53 14.00
C ARG A 91 2.17 17.69 14.96
N ASP A 92 1.97 18.88 14.39
CA ASP A 92 1.68 20.08 15.17
C ASP A 92 0.27 20.04 15.77
N GLU A 93 -0.73 19.65 14.98
CA GLU A 93 -2.12 19.52 15.40
C GLU A 93 -2.34 18.44 16.47
N LEU A 94 -1.56 17.35 16.41
CA LEU A 94 -1.66 16.20 17.29
C LEU A 94 -0.56 16.15 18.36
N ALA A 95 0.14 17.28 18.56
CA ALA A 95 1.14 17.40 19.61
C ALA A 95 0.51 17.12 20.98
N GLY A 96 1.11 16.20 21.73
CA GLY A 96 0.59 15.79 23.05
C GLY A 96 -0.58 14.80 23.01
N PHE A 97 -1.07 14.40 21.84
CA PHE A 97 -2.08 13.33 21.77
C PHE A 97 -1.47 11.98 22.18
N GLU A 98 -2.02 11.41 23.25
CA GLU A 98 -1.60 10.10 23.74
C GLU A 98 -2.31 8.98 22.97
N VAL A 99 -1.51 8.13 22.36
CA VAL A 99 -1.98 6.96 21.61
C VAL A 99 -2.52 5.90 22.57
N LYS A 100 -3.77 5.47 22.34
CA LYS A 100 -4.42 4.42 23.13
C LYS A 100 -4.50 3.14 22.31
N VAL A 101 -4.06 2.02 22.90
CA VAL A 101 -4.15 0.70 22.28
C VAL A 101 -5.01 -0.22 23.13
N SER A 102 -6.07 -0.76 22.53
CA SER A 102 -6.85 -1.84 23.09
C SER A 102 -6.45 -3.16 22.44
N GLN A 103 -6.33 -4.21 23.24
CA GLN A 103 -5.92 -5.53 22.80
C GLN A 103 -7.06 -6.52 23.02
N GLY A 104 -7.47 -7.21 21.95
CA GLY A 104 -8.43 -8.31 22.01
C GLY A 104 -7.83 -9.60 22.55
N LYS A 105 -8.66 -10.62 22.67
CA LYS A 105 -8.21 -11.97 23.03
C LYS A 105 -7.28 -12.51 21.94
N HIS A 106 -6.24 -13.22 22.36
CA HIS A 106 -5.37 -13.94 21.42
C HIS A 106 -5.93 -15.35 21.18
N ASN A 107 -5.66 -15.86 20.00
CA ASN A 107 -5.83 -17.28 19.67
C ASN A 107 -4.51 -17.81 19.11
N THR A 108 -4.19 -19.06 19.47
CA THR A 108 -3.02 -19.75 18.92
C THR A 108 -3.37 -20.32 17.55
N VAL A 109 -2.51 -20.11 16.58
CA VAL A 109 -2.66 -20.60 15.21
C VAL A 109 -1.66 -21.74 14.98
N ASP A 110 -2.17 -22.93 14.75
CA ASP A 110 -1.41 -24.17 14.49
C ASP A 110 -0.28 -24.46 15.51
N GLY A 111 -0.39 -23.95 16.75
CA GLY A 111 0.66 -24.06 17.76
C GLY A 111 1.90 -23.20 17.51
N VAL A 112 1.99 -22.48 16.38
CA VAL A 112 3.22 -21.81 15.91
C VAL A 112 3.30 -20.34 16.32
N PHE A 113 2.17 -19.62 16.34
CA PHE A 113 2.13 -18.23 16.78
C PHE A 113 0.77 -17.89 17.40
N THR A 114 0.76 -16.89 18.25
CA THR A 114 -0.49 -16.28 18.73
C THR A 114 -0.89 -15.13 17.82
N ARG A 115 -2.19 -14.97 17.58
CA ARG A 115 -2.76 -13.85 16.82
C ARG A 115 -3.84 -13.16 17.64
N ARG A 116 -3.77 -11.84 17.76
CA ARG A 116 -4.83 -11.03 18.40
C ARG A 116 -5.19 -9.84 17.52
N LEU A 117 -6.45 -9.46 17.53
CA LEU A 117 -6.89 -8.20 16.95
C LEU A 117 -6.74 -7.10 17.98
N CYS A 118 -5.97 -6.08 17.64
CA CYS A 118 -5.77 -4.87 18.43
C CYS A 118 -6.38 -3.68 17.72
N THR A 119 -6.61 -2.60 18.45
CA THR A 119 -7.04 -1.32 17.87
C THR A 119 -6.22 -0.20 18.49
N ILE A 120 -5.67 0.67 17.65
CA ILE A 120 -4.92 1.84 18.07
C ILE A 120 -5.68 3.12 17.69
N GLU A 121 -5.84 4.03 18.63
CA GLU A 121 -6.37 5.36 18.35
C GLU A 121 -5.20 6.27 17.96
N THR A 122 -5.11 6.63 16.69
CA THR A 122 -3.97 7.38 16.11
C THR A 122 -4.21 8.88 16.05
N GLU A 123 -5.46 9.29 16.05
CA GLU A 123 -5.97 10.67 16.19
C GLU A 123 -7.28 10.61 17.00
N PRO A 124 -7.78 11.73 17.56
CA PRO A 124 -9.06 11.74 18.26
C PRO A 124 -10.18 11.13 17.44
N GLY A 125 -10.72 9.99 17.89
CA GLY A 125 -11.80 9.26 17.21
C GLY A 125 -11.36 8.37 16.03
N ILE A 126 -10.11 8.41 15.60
CA ILE A 126 -9.61 7.55 14.52
C ILE A 126 -9.00 6.28 15.12
N ARG A 127 -9.72 5.19 14.96
CA ARG A 127 -9.37 3.87 15.50
C ARG A 127 -8.95 2.94 14.37
N VAL A 128 -7.67 2.60 14.31
CA VAL A 128 -7.07 1.73 13.31
C VAL A 128 -6.88 0.33 13.88
N PRO A 129 -7.65 -0.68 13.45
CA PRO A 129 -7.42 -2.05 13.87
C PRO A 129 -6.19 -2.64 13.19
N PHE A 130 -5.52 -3.54 13.90
CA PHE A 130 -4.40 -4.30 13.37
C PHE A 130 -4.33 -5.67 14.02
N TYR A 131 -3.87 -6.66 13.27
CA TYR A 131 -3.50 -7.94 13.85
C TYR A 131 -2.07 -7.89 14.36
N TYR A 132 -1.87 -8.39 15.58
CA TYR A 132 -0.59 -8.59 16.21
C TYR A 132 -0.31 -10.08 16.35
N LEU A 133 0.75 -10.57 15.70
CA LEU A 133 1.11 -11.96 15.60
C LEU A 133 2.46 -12.17 16.29
N VAL A 134 2.52 -13.06 17.27
CA VAL A 134 3.73 -13.31 18.07
C VAL A 134 4.07 -14.81 18.01
N PRO A 135 5.25 -15.19 17.51
CA PRO A 135 5.74 -16.57 17.53
C PRO A 135 5.74 -17.14 18.94
N THR A 136 5.38 -18.44 19.08
CA THR A 136 5.31 -19.10 20.39
C THR A 136 6.65 -19.63 20.89
N ALA A 137 7.56 -20.03 19.99
CA ALA A 137 8.77 -20.81 20.31
C ALA A 137 10.10 -20.09 19.96
N GLN A 138 10.10 -18.76 19.81
CA GLN A 138 11.33 -18.03 19.44
C GLN A 138 11.97 -17.32 20.63
N GLN A 139 13.31 -17.19 20.58
CA GLN A 139 14.06 -16.34 21.51
C GLN A 139 13.67 -14.87 21.33
N ARG A 140 13.47 -14.16 22.42
CA ARG A 140 13.16 -12.73 22.43
C ARG A 140 14.39 -11.90 22.74
N PRO A 141 14.49 -10.65 22.24
CA PRO A 141 13.55 -9.99 21.33
C PRO A 141 13.70 -10.42 19.87
N MET A 142 12.60 -10.37 19.10
CA MET A 142 12.49 -10.77 17.69
C MET A 142 12.38 -9.56 16.77
N ALA A 143 12.81 -9.71 15.52
CA ALA A 143 12.60 -8.67 14.52
C ALA A 143 11.10 -8.43 14.27
N LEU A 144 10.75 -7.16 14.04
CA LEU A 144 9.38 -6.72 13.75
C LEU A 144 9.14 -6.69 12.24
N PHE A 145 8.01 -7.24 11.80
CA PHE A 145 7.56 -7.24 10.41
C PHE A 145 6.20 -6.54 10.31
N ILE A 146 6.12 -5.42 9.61
CA ILE A 146 4.89 -4.66 9.43
C ILE A 146 4.45 -4.75 7.97
N ALA A 147 3.19 -5.15 7.75
CA ALA A 147 2.64 -5.39 6.41
C ALA A 147 1.33 -4.60 6.20
N PRO A 148 1.37 -3.32 5.82
CA PRO A 148 0.19 -2.58 5.40
C PRO A 148 -0.31 -3.09 4.05
N HIS A 149 -1.64 -3.25 3.93
CA HIS A 149 -2.26 -3.70 2.68
C HIS A 149 -2.58 -2.55 1.72
N GLY A 150 -2.77 -2.87 0.44
CA GLY A 150 -3.22 -1.95 -0.60
C GLY A 150 -4.74 -1.86 -0.70
N HIS A 151 -5.27 -1.71 -1.94
CA HIS A 151 -6.70 -1.60 -2.22
C HIS A 151 -7.42 -2.94 -2.06
N ASP A 152 -7.44 -3.46 -0.85
CA ASP A 152 -8.16 -4.66 -0.45
C ASP A 152 -8.98 -4.33 0.81
N LYS A 153 -10.31 -4.30 0.67
CA LYS A 153 -11.23 -3.91 1.76
C LYS A 153 -11.12 -4.77 3.02
N ILE A 154 -10.53 -5.96 2.90
CA ILE A 154 -10.31 -6.92 3.98
C ILE A 154 -8.83 -7.30 4.13
N GLY A 155 -7.95 -6.43 3.64
CA GLY A 155 -6.53 -6.72 3.50
C GLY A 155 -5.82 -7.08 4.81
N LEU A 156 -6.17 -6.42 5.94
CA LEU A 156 -5.60 -6.81 7.23
C LEU A 156 -5.90 -8.28 7.59
N HIS A 157 -7.12 -8.77 7.27
CA HIS A 157 -7.50 -10.17 7.52
C HIS A 157 -6.74 -11.13 6.60
N SER A 158 -6.64 -10.76 5.31
CA SER A 158 -5.87 -11.51 4.31
C SER A 158 -4.43 -11.68 4.75
N TYR A 159 -3.77 -10.59 5.11
CA TYR A 159 -2.35 -10.57 5.46
C TYR A 159 -2.05 -11.30 6.77
N ALA A 160 -2.95 -11.20 7.75
CA ALA A 160 -2.84 -11.91 9.02
C ALA A 160 -3.23 -13.40 8.95
N GLY A 161 -3.70 -13.91 7.80
CA GLY A 161 -4.23 -15.26 7.67
C GLY A 161 -5.52 -15.48 8.49
N ALA A 162 -6.28 -14.42 8.77
CA ALA A 162 -7.58 -14.46 9.45
C ALA A 162 -8.69 -14.58 8.41
N PHE A 163 -8.81 -15.74 7.78
CA PHE A 163 -9.69 -15.95 6.65
C PHE A 163 -11.17 -15.94 7.05
N ARG A 164 -12.03 -15.28 6.27
CA ARG A 164 -13.47 -15.17 6.51
C ARG A 164 -14.23 -16.47 6.21
N ASN A 165 -13.78 -17.21 5.19
CA ASN A 165 -14.37 -18.47 4.73
C ASN A 165 -13.36 -19.27 3.90
N LYS A 166 -13.75 -20.49 3.46
CA LYS A 166 -12.91 -21.38 2.68
C LYS A 166 -12.43 -20.77 1.37
N LYS A 167 -13.33 -20.13 0.61
CA LYS A 167 -13.00 -19.47 -0.67
C LYS A 167 -11.96 -18.37 -0.49
N HIS A 168 -12.17 -17.48 0.49
CA HIS A 168 -11.19 -16.43 0.82
C HIS A 168 -9.82 -17.02 1.20
N ARG A 169 -9.82 -18.13 1.98
CA ARG A 169 -8.57 -18.82 2.33
C ARG A 169 -7.85 -19.33 1.10
N GLU A 170 -8.55 -20.03 0.20
CA GLU A 170 -7.97 -20.61 -1.02
C GLU A 170 -7.39 -19.50 -1.93
N GLU A 171 -8.13 -18.43 -2.17
CA GLU A 171 -7.68 -17.29 -2.98
C GLU A 171 -6.42 -16.63 -2.40
N ILE A 172 -6.36 -16.42 -1.08
CA ILE A 172 -5.20 -15.78 -0.45
C ILE A 172 -3.98 -16.69 -0.44
N LEU A 173 -4.17 -17.99 -0.18
CA LEU A 173 -3.08 -18.97 -0.19
C LEU A 173 -2.50 -19.14 -1.60
N ALA A 174 -3.34 -19.19 -2.63
CA ALA A 174 -2.91 -19.33 -4.03
C ALA A 174 -2.01 -18.17 -4.50
N ARG A 175 -2.23 -16.96 -3.99
CA ARG A 175 -1.40 -15.78 -4.30
C ARG A 175 -0.37 -15.43 -3.21
N GLU A 176 -0.20 -16.31 -2.21
CA GLU A 176 0.72 -16.11 -1.07
C GLU A 176 0.49 -14.80 -0.29
N GLY A 177 -0.76 -14.29 -0.32
CA GLY A 177 -1.13 -12.98 0.22
C GLY A 177 -1.18 -12.89 1.75
N HIS A 178 -0.98 -14.01 2.49
CA HIS A 178 -0.97 -14.07 3.96
C HIS A 178 0.40 -13.73 4.55
N ILE A 179 0.99 -12.63 4.08
CA ILE A 179 2.41 -12.32 4.26
C ILE A 179 2.81 -12.09 5.74
N ALA A 180 1.94 -11.49 6.57
CA ALA A 180 2.21 -11.32 7.99
C ALA A 180 2.16 -12.66 8.75
N ALA A 181 1.23 -13.55 8.37
CA ALA A 181 1.21 -14.91 8.93
C ALA A 181 2.43 -15.73 8.50
N GLN A 182 2.92 -15.55 7.27
CA GLN A 182 4.17 -16.14 6.81
C GLN A 182 5.37 -15.64 7.63
N ALA A 183 5.41 -14.32 7.95
CA ALA A 183 6.45 -13.73 8.78
C ALA A 183 6.43 -14.33 10.21
N ALA A 184 5.24 -14.43 10.82
CA ALA A 184 5.11 -15.02 12.16
C ALA A 184 5.59 -16.49 12.19
N ARG A 185 5.29 -17.27 11.15
CA ARG A 185 5.81 -18.66 11.01
C ARG A 185 7.33 -18.74 10.85
N ARG A 186 7.96 -17.65 10.41
CA ARG A 186 9.42 -17.52 10.26
C ARG A 186 10.11 -16.91 11.49
N GLY A 187 9.38 -16.69 12.58
CA GLY A 187 9.95 -16.18 13.81
C GLY A 187 9.97 -14.66 13.94
N PHE A 188 9.25 -13.92 13.10
CA PHE A 188 9.11 -12.48 13.24
C PHE A 188 7.86 -12.13 14.06
N VAL A 189 7.94 -11.14 14.93
CA VAL A 189 6.72 -10.47 15.41
C VAL A 189 6.12 -9.76 14.23
N ALA A 190 4.85 -10.01 13.91
CA ALA A 190 4.24 -9.46 12.70
C ALA A 190 3.01 -8.60 13.02
N ILE A 191 2.85 -7.51 12.26
CA ILE A 191 1.71 -6.60 12.33
C ILE A 191 1.08 -6.49 10.94
N ALA A 192 -0.22 -6.75 10.86
CA ALA A 192 -1.04 -6.51 9.68
C ALA A 192 -2.06 -5.42 10.01
N PRO A 193 -1.77 -4.14 9.73
CA PRO A 193 -2.69 -3.03 10.04
C PRO A 193 -3.75 -2.88 8.96
N ALA A 194 -4.92 -2.35 9.34
CA ALA A 194 -5.84 -1.74 8.41
C ALA A 194 -5.23 -0.48 7.82
N THR A 195 -5.38 -0.28 6.52
CA THR A 195 -4.89 0.93 5.84
C THR A 195 -6.04 1.92 5.68
N ARG A 196 -5.89 3.12 6.28
CA ARG A 196 -6.93 4.16 6.29
C ARG A 196 -7.41 4.49 4.88
N GLY A 197 -8.73 4.50 4.70
CA GLY A 197 -9.40 4.73 3.41
C GLY A 197 -9.37 3.53 2.43
N LEU A 198 -8.68 2.43 2.77
CA LEU A 198 -8.61 1.22 1.95
C LEU A 198 -9.29 0.01 2.61
N ALA A 199 -9.22 -0.10 3.95
CA ALA A 199 -9.87 -1.16 4.72
C ALA A 199 -11.31 -0.79 5.10
N ASN A 200 -12.19 -1.78 5.18
CA ASN A 200 -13.59 -1.59 5.61
C ASN A 200 -13.72 -0.95 7.00
N GLU A 201 -12.78 -1.22 7.87
CA GLU A 201 -12.78 -0.80 9.26
C GLU A 201 -12.44 0.70 9.44
N VAL A 202 -11.83 1.31 8.43
CA VAL A 202 -11.34 2.71 8.45
C VAL A 202 -11.63 3.43 7.14
N LEU A 203 -12.85 3.25 6.63
CA LEU A 203 -13.33 3.91 5.40
C LEU A 203 -13.71 5.37 5.67
N VAL A 204 -13.51 6.20 4.64
CA VAL A 204 -14.12 7.52 4.57
C VAL A 204 -15.40 7.42 3.72
N PRO A 205 -16.57 7.78 4.25
CA PRO A 205 -17.82 7.63 3.53
C PRO A 205 -17.90 8.49 2.24
N ASP A 206 -18.54 7.92 1.23
CA ASP A 206 -18.98 8.64 0.01
C ASP A 206 -20.50 8.47 -0.14
N PRO A 207 -21.30 9.15 0.70
CA PRO A 207 -22.74 8.87 0.84
C PRO A 207 -23.55 9.18 -0.42
N LYS A 208 -23.02 9.99 -1.33
CA LYS A 208 -23.68 10.33 -2.60
C LYS A 208 -23.03 9.63 -3.81
N GLY A 209 -22.02 8.79 -3.61
CA GLY A 209 -21.30 8.11 -4.67
C GLY A 209 -20.59 9.04 -5.66
N ARG A 210 -20.37 10.32 -5.32
CA ARG A 210 -19.76 11.32 -6.20
C ARG A 210 -18.29 11.04 -6.51
N HIS A 211 -17.66 10.27 -5.65
CA HIS A 211 -16.25 9.86 -5.79
C HIS A 211 -16.14 8.42 -6.34
N GLY A 212 -17.16 7.98 -7.10
CA GLY A 212 -17.20 6.68 -7.75
C GLY A 212 -17.28 5.51 -6.79
N ASN A 213 -17.94 5.68 -5.64
CA ASN A 213 -18.00 4.68 -4.55
C ASN A 213 -16.61 4.19 -4.09
N ARG A 214 -15.61 5.06 -4.19
CA ARG A 214 -14.23 4.80 -3.78
C ARG A 214 -13.93 5.52 -2.46
N PRO A 215 -13.92 4.83 -1.32
CA PRO A 215 -13.60 5.46 -0.03
C PRO A 215 -12.23 6.15 0.01
N CYS A 216 -11.26 5.60 -0.71
CA CYS A 216 -9.94 6.21 -0.84
C CYS A 216 -9.95 7.55 -1.60
N ARG A 217 -10.86 7.73 -2.56
CA ARG A 217 -11.06 9.01 -3.25
C ARG A 217 -11.84 10.00 -2.38
N ALA A 218 -12.83 9.53 -1.63
CA ALA A 218 -13.50 10.36 -0.62
C ALA A 218 -12.49 10.88 0.41
N GLN A 219 -11.61 10.01 0.92
CA GLN A 219 -10.49 10.43 1.78
C GLN A 219 -9.62 11.50 1.12
N LEU A 220 -9.21 11.30 -0.14
CA LEU A 220 -8.39 12.26 -0.88
C LEU A 220 -9.03 13.65 -0.91
N VAL A 221 -10.32 13.74 -1.22
CA VAL A 221 -11.03 15.04 -1.29
C VAL A 221 -11.00 15.76 0.06
N HIS A 222 -11.28 15.07 1.15
CA HIS A 222 -11.21 15.65 2.50
C HIS A 222 -9.79 16.07 2.87
N CYS A 223 -8.79 15.25 2.53
CA CYS A 223 -7.38 15.59 2.74
C CYS A 223 -6.97 16.85 1.98
N LEU A 224 -7.34 16.97 0.69
CA LEU A 224 -7.01 18.15 -0.12
C LEU A 224 -7.59 19.43 0.47
N LEU A 225 -8.83 19.38 1.01
CA LEU A 225 -9.48 20.52 1.65
C LEU A 225 -8.84 20.92 2.99
N SER A 226 -8.15 20.00 3.65
CA SER A 226 -7.53 20.21 4.96
C SER A 226 -5.99 20.38 4.91
N GLY A 227 -5.40 20.45 3.71
CA GLY A 227 -3.94 20.56 3.57
C GLY A 227 -3.16 19.30 3.91
N ARG A 228 -3.84 18.15 3.98
CA ARG A 228 -3.25 16.82 4.21
C ARG A 228 -3.22 16.01 2.92
N THR A 229 -2.63 14.85 2.96
CA THR A 229 -2.78 13.81 1.93
C THR A 229 -3.17 12.48 2.57
N PRO A 230 -3.84 11.57 1.85
CA PRO A 230 -4.06 10.20 2.34
C PRO A 230 -2.75 9.50 2.70
N THR A 231 -1.67 9.82 1.98
CA THR A 231 -0.33 9.32 2.27
C THR A 231 0.16 9.77 3.64
N ALA A 232 -0.02 11.05 4.01
CA ALA A 232 0.37 11.56 5.33
C ALA A 232 -0.40 10.85 6.46
N GLU A 233 -1.71 10.73 6.33
CA GLU A 233 -2.55 10.06 7.34
C GLU A 233 -2.15 8.60 7.54
N ARG A 234 -1.87 7.89 6.43
CA ARG A 234 -1.42 6.49 6.48
C ARG A 234 -0.02 6.35 7.08
N VAL A 235 0.91 7.24 6.73
CA VAL A 235 2.26 7.28 7.32
C VAL A 235 2.17 7.58 8.82
N TRP A 236 1.31 8.52 9.22
CA TRP A 236 1.05 8.81 10.63
C TRP A 236 0.59 7.57 11.38
N ASP A 237 -0.39 6.84 10.85
CA ASP A 237 -0.88 5.60 11.46
C ASP A 237 0.25 4.58 11.64
N MET A 238 1.11 4.41 10.62
CA MET A 238 2.25 3.49 10.72
C MET A 238 3.26 3.94 11.77
N GLN A 239 3.52 5.24 11.88
CA GLN A 239 4.40 5.76 12.93
C GLN A 239 3.84 5.53 14.33
N ARG A 240 2.53 5.70 14.54
CA ARG A 240 1.89 5.41 15.84
C ARG A 240 1.93 3.93 16.18
N ILE A 241 1.71 3.05 15.19
CA ILE A 241 1.87 1.60 15.36
C ILE A 241 3.31 1.24 15.72
N LEU A 242 4.30 1.84 15.02
CA LEU A 242 5.72 1.66 15.33
C LEU A 242 6.05 2.11 16.75
N ASP A 243 5.57 3.28 17.18
CA ASP A 243 5.81 3.81 18.54
C ASP A 243 5.30 2.88 19.65
N TRP A 244 4.18 2.21 19.39
CA TRP A 244 3.65 1.21 20.29
C TRP A 244 4.44 -0.11 20.21
N ALA A 245 4.71 -0.57 19.00
CA ALA A 245 5.32 -1.88 18.78
C ALA A 245 6.74 -2.00 19.34
N VAL A 246 7.56 -0.95 19.19
CA VAL A 246 8.94 -0.96 19.73
C VAL A 246 9.03 -0.97 21.25
N LYS A 247 7.92 -0.75 21.93
CA LYS A 247 7.81 -0.85 23.40
C LYS A 247 7.42 -2.24 23.88
N GLN A 248 7.06 -3.15 22.96
CA GLN A 248 6.67 -4.50 23.33
C GLN A 248 7.93 -5.34 23.65
N PRO A 249 7.93 -6.12 24.74
CA PRO A 249 9.13 -6.84 25.19
C PRO A 249 9.62 -7.91 24.22
N GLU A 250 8.76 -8.38 23.32
CA GLU A 250 9.10 -9.35 22.30
C GLU A 250 9.75 -8.76 21.04
N VAL A 251 9.78 -7.41 20.90
CA VAL A 251 10.24 -6.73 19.69
C VAL A 251 11.65 -6.19 19.83
N ASP A 252 12.53 -6.51 18.87
CA ASP A 252 13.83 -5.86 18.70
C ASP A 252 13.64 -4.53 17.93
N PRO A 253 13.78 -3.37 18.60
CA PRO A 253 13.56 -2.07 17.98
C PRO A 253 14.61 -1.69 16.91
N LYS A 254 15.69 -2.48 16.80
CA LYS A 254 16.76 -2.29 15.80
C LYS A 254 16.54 -3.11 14.53
N LYS A 255 15.54 -4.00 14.50
CA LYS A 255 15.27 -4.91 13.38
C LYS A 255 13.83 -4.77 12.92
N ILE A 256 13.56 -3.78 12.10
CA ILE A 256 12.21 -3.45 11.64
C ILE A 256 12.11 -3.61 10.13
N ILE A 257 11.30 -4.55 9.69
CA ILE A 257 10.97 -4.81 8.29
C ILE A 257 9.60 -4.22 7.99
N MET A 258 9.48 -3.52 6.87
CA MET A 258 8.19 -3.07 6.37
C MET A 258 8.01 -3.48 4.91
N THR A 259 6.86 -4.08 4.60
CA THR A 259 6.50 -4.48 3.24
C THR A 259 5.00 -4.34 3.01
N GLY A 260 4.63 -4.04 1.78
CA GLY A 260 3.24 -4.00 1.34
C GLY A 260 3.16 -4.13 -0.17
N ASN A 261 2.02 -4.59 -0.68
CA ASN A 261 1.79 -4.67 -2.12
C ASN A 261 0.89 -3.52 -2.59
N SER A 262 1.13 -2.99 -3.79
CA SER A 262 0.30 -1.94 -4.39
C SER A 262 0.25 -0.67 -3.51
N GLY A 263 -0.92 -0.21 -3.12
CA GLY A 263 -1.08 0.91 -2.17
C GLY A 263 -0.34 0.70 -0.85
N GLY A 264 -0.21 -0.55 -0.38
CA GLY A 264 0.63 -0.91 0.77
C GLY A 264 2.12 -0.74 0.51
N GLY A 265 2.55 -0.99 -0.73
CA GLY A 265 3.92 -0.73 -1.17
C GLY A 265 4.22 0.78 -1.25
N VAL A 266 3.26 1.57 -1.74
CA VAL A 266 3.35 3.05 -1.69
C VAL A 266 3.55 3.51 -0.24
N LEU A 267 2.72 3.03 0.66
CA LEU A 267 2.81 3.36 2.09
C LEU A 267 4.14 2.92 2.70
N THR A 268 4.64 1.73 2.32
CA THR A 268 5.95 1.23 2.74
C THR A 268 7.07 2.17 2.32
N ALA A 269 7.08 2.61 1.06
CA ALA A 269 8.11 3.51 0.52
C ALA A 269 8.13 4.86 1.25
N TYR A 270 6.96 5.50 1.40
CA TYR A 270 6.86 6.78 2.12
C TYR A 270 7.20 6.65 3.60
N THR A 271 6.70 5.61 4.28
CA THR A 271 7.01 5.40 5.69
C THR A 271 8.50 5.19 5.89
N ALA A 272 9.14 4.32 5.12
CA ALA A 272 10.58 4.06 5.24
C ALA A 272 11.45 5.27 4.85
N ALA A 273 11.02 6.08 3.89
CA ALA A 273 11.70 7.33 3.53
C ALA A 273 11.67 8.36 4.67
N ILE A 274 10.59 8.40 5.45
CA ILE A 274 10.35 9.40 6.50
C ILE A 274 10.80 8.88 7.87
N ASP A 275 10.51 7.62 8.20
CA ASP A 275 10.83 7.01 9.49
C ASP A 275 12.08 6.13 9.38
N THR A 276 13.16 6.61 9.94
CA THR A 276 14.48 5.97 9.85
C THR A 276 14.59 4.70 10.69
N ARG A 277 13.63 4.37 11.53
CA ARG A 277 13.58 3.12 12.31
C ARG A 277 13.34 1.89 11.42
N VAL A 278 12.69 2.06 10.27
CA VAL A 278 12.50 0.96 9.30
C VAL A 278 13.85 0.59 8.70
N THR A 279 14.38 -0.57 9.06
CA THR A 279 15.74 -1.03 8.65
C THR A 279 15.74 -1.76 7.31
N VAL A 280 14.63 -2.41 6.96
CA VAL A 280 14.43 -3.11 5.69
C VAL A 280 13.08 -2.70 5.10
N ALA A 281 13.09 -2.11 3.91
CA ALA A 281 11.88 -1.72 3.19
C ALA A 281 11.72 -2.54 1.91
N ILE A 282 10.51 -3.09 1.69
CA ILE A 282 10.19 -3.90 0.50
C ILE A 282 8.86 -3.43 -0.09
N PRO A 283 8.83 -2.29 -0.79
CA PRO A 283 7.64 -1.89 -1.55
C PRO A 283 7.43 -2.80 -2.76
N SER A 284 6.35 -3.59 -2.73
CA SER A 284 6.01 -4.54 -3.79
C SER A 284 4.99 -3.93 -4.75
N CYS A 285 5.22 -4.06 -6.07
CA CYS A 285 4.34 -3.62 -7.16
C CYS A 285 3.83 -2.18 -6.98
N SER A 286 4.75 -1.23 -6.69
CA SER A 286 4.36 0.15 -6.38
C SER A 286 5.37 1.21 -6.82
N PHE A 287 6.62 0.83 -7.11
CA PHE A 287 7.67 1.78 -7.49
C PHE A 287 7.54 2.17 -8.97
N THR A 288 7.53 3.48 -9.23
CA THR A 288 7.39 4.03 -10.59
C THR A 288 7.90 5.47 -10.64
N SER A 289 7.69 6.18 -11.77
CA SER A 289 7.98 7.60 -11.91
C SER A 289 6.70 8.45 -11.85
N VAL A 290 6.80 9.66 -11.32
CA VAL A 290 5.76 10.70 -11.47
C VAL A 290 6.16 11.79 -12.46
N THR A 291 7.38 11.73 -12.99
CA THR A 291 7.94 12.71 -13.93
C THR A 291 7.93 12.24 -15.38
N THR A 292 7.53 10.99 -15.62
CA THR A 292 7.33 10.44 -16.96
C THR A 292 5.85 10.21 -17.27
N ALA A 293 5.47 10.23 -18.54
CA ALA A 293 4.08 10.01 -18.96
C ALA A 293 3.58 8.62 -18.60
N GLU A 294 4.47 7.64 -18.64
CA GLU A 294 4.14 6.22 -18.43
C GLU A 294 4.10 5.82 -16.95
N GLY A 295 4.70 6.63 -16.07
CA GLY A 295 4.93 6.21 -14.71
C GLY A 295 3.70 6.31 -13.79
N TYR A 296 3.06 7.47 -13.76
CA TYR A 296 2.02 7.76 -12.76
C TYR A 296 0.61 7.33 -13.17
N VAL A 297 0.38 7.03 -14.44
CA VAL A 297 -0.96 6.86 -15.04
C VAL A 297 -1.79 5.78 -14.35
N PHE A 298 -1.15 4.75 -13.84
CA PHE A 298 -1.81 3.61 -13.21
C PHE A 298 -1.88 3.67 -11.68
N HIS A 299 -1.29 4.70 -11.07
CA HIS A 299 -1.48 4.90 -9.64
C HIS A 299 -2.89 5.37 -9.32
N CYS A 300 -3.46 4.81 -8.23
CA CYS A 300 -4.69 5.36 -7.69
C CYS A 300 -4.47 6.81 -7.26
N ASP A 301 -5.42 7.68 -7.56
CA ASP A 301 -5.40 9.10 -7.18
C ASP A 301 -5.14 9.33 -5.68
N CYS A 302 -5.61 8.45 -4.82
CA CYS A 302 -5.34 8.51 -3.38
C CYS A 302 -3.86 8.25 -2.98
N CYS A 303 -3.02 7.84 -3.90
CA CYS A 303 -1.59 7.66 -3.70
C CYS A 303 -0.76 8.83 -4.27
N LEU A 304 -1.42 9.76 -4.95
CA LEU A 304 -0.76 10.93 -5.53
C LEU A 304 -0.59 12.02 -4.47
N VAL A 305 0.57 12.66 -4.50
CA VAL A 305 0.91 13.78 -3.61
C VAL A 305 0.98 15.05 -4.45
N PRO A 306 0.18 16.08 -4.16
CA PRO A 306 0.24 17.35 -4.86
C PRO A 306 1.66 17.96 -4.80
N GLY A 307 2.18 18.37 -5.94
CA GLY A 307 3.51 18.99 -6.04
C GLY A 307 4.69 18.01 -5.93
N LEU A 308 4.49 16.70 -5.89
CA LEU A 308 5.58 15.73 -5.80
C LEU A 308 6.60 15.87 -6.95
N ARG A 309 6.13 16.17 -8.16
CA ARG A 309 7.01 16.44 -9.33
C ARG A 309 7.96 17.61 -9.13
N ASN A 310 7.57 18.61 -8.33
CA ASN A 310 8.42 19.75 -8.02
C ASN A 310 9.41 19.45 -6.89
N TRP A 311 9.10 18.45 -6.06
CA TRP A 311 10.00 17.98 -5.02
C TRP A 311 11.07 17.06 -5.60
N GLY A 312 10.69 16.04 -6.35
CA GLY A 312 11.56 15.02 -6.92
C GLY A 312 10.75 13.92 -7.62
N ASP A 313 11.29 12.71 -7.61
CA ASP A 313 10.62 11.53 -8.13
C ASP A 313 10.72 10.35 -7.12
N TRP A 314 10.23 9.20 -7.47
CA TRP A 314 10.32 7.99 -6.65
C TRP A 314 11.75 7.52 -6.40
N LYS A 315 12.69 7.83 -7.27
CA LYS A 315 14.11 7.55 -7.04
C LYS A 315 14.66 8.35 -5.85
N GLU A 316 14.25 9.60 -5.70
CA GLU A 316 14.61 10.40 -4.52
C GLU A 316 13.92 9.85 -3.27
N LEU A 317 12.64 9.48 -3.37
CA LEU A 317 11.93 8.83 -2.27
C LEU A 317 12.64 7.55 -1.81
N ALA A 318 13.04 6.68 -2.75
CA ALA A 318 13.82 5.49 -2.48
C ALA A 318 15.22 5.82 -1.93
N GLY A 319 15.87 6.85 -2.46
CA GLY A 319 17.17 7.33 -2.04
C GLY A 319 17.20 7.82 -0.58
N LEU A 320 16.06 8.31 -0.05
CA LEU A 320 15.95 8.65 1.38
C LEU A 320 16.06 7.42 2.30
N ILE A 321 15.94 6.20 1.77
CA ILE A 321 16.06 4.97 2.55
C ILE A 321 17.53 4.58 2.75
N ALA A 322 18.43 4.97 1.86
CA ALA A 322 19.86 4.69 2.01
C ALA A 322 20.41 5.22 3.37
N PRO A 323 21.38 4.54 3.99
CA PRO A 323 22.06 3.30 3.59
C PRO A 323 21.34 2.01 4.03
N ARG A 324 20.10 2.11 4.55
CA ARG A 324 19.27 0.99 4.98
C ARG A 324 18.95 0.08 3.81
N ARG A 325 18.35 -1.09 4.05
CA ARG A 325 18.07 -2.04 2.97
C ARG A 325 16.76 -1.75 2.24
N LEU A 326 16.80 -1.83 0.91
CA LEU A 326 15.66 -1.59 0.02
C LEU A 326 15.59 -2.67 -1.06
N LEU A 327 14.48 -3.41 -1.12
CA LEU A 327 14.16 -4.29 -2.24
C LEU A 327 12.94 -3.76 -2.99
N LEU A 328 13.13 -3.39 -4.25
CA LEU A 328 12.05 -3.06 -5.18
C LEU A 328 11.63 -4.34 -5.92
N VAL A 329 10.34 -4.68 -5.86
CA VAL A 329 9.84 -5.91 -6.47
C VAL A 329 8.63 -5.61 -7.35
N HIS A 330 8.63 -6.14 -8.57
CA HIS A 330 7.52 -6.05 -9.52
C HIS A 330 7.24 -7.39 -10.18
N GLY A 331 6.08 -7.50 -10.82
CA GLY A 331 5.73 -8.64 -11.66
C GLY A 331 5.93 -8.31 -13.14
N GLU A 332 6.52 -9.23 -13.89
CA GLU A 332 6.71 -9.07 -15.36
C GLU A 332 5.37 -8.97 -16.11
N LYS A 333 4.32 -9.57 -15.55
CA LYS A 333 2.95 -9.56 -16.06
C LYS A 333 2.05 -8.51 -15.38
N ASP A 334 2.64 -7.63 -14.56
CA ASP A 334 1.92 -6.53 -13.93
C ASP A 334 1.83 -5.35 -14.91
N GLY A 335 0.69 -5.22 -15.56
CA GLY A 335 0.45 -4.14 -16.54
C GLY A 335 0.33 -2.73 -15.93
N LEU A 336 0.44 -2.59 -14.60
CA LEU A 336 0.37 -1.29 -13.92
C LEU A 336 1.69 -0.50 -13.96
N HIS A 337 2.81 -1.15 -14.28
CA HIS A 337 4.12 -0.52 -14.21
C HIS A 337 4.91 -0.71 -15.50
N HIS A 338 5.34 0.40 -16.08
CA HIS A 338 6.16 0.39 -17.29
C HIS A 338 7.59 -0.05 -16.97
N ARG A 339 7.93 -1.29 -17.34
CA ARG A 339 9.22 -1.91 -16.99
C ARG A 339 10.44 -1.05 -17.36
N PRO A 340 10.57 -0.50 -18.58
CA PRO A 340 11.72 0.34 -18.92
C PRO A 340 11.90 1.55 -18.01
N THR A 341 10.80 2.20 -17.61
CA THR A 341 10.83 3.32 -16.66
C THR A 341 11.29 2.85 -15.27
N VAL A 342 10.74 1.75 -14.76
CA VAL A 342 11.10 1.18 -13.46
C VAL A 342 12.58 0.77 -13.44
N ASP A 343 13.06 0.12 -14.51
CA ASP A 343 14.45 -0.30 -14.63
C ASP A 343 15.41 0.90 -14.68
N ALA A 344 15.03 1.97 -15.38
CA ALA A 344 15.82 3.19 -15.42
C ALA A 344 15.93 3.84 -14.02
N LEU A 345 14.80 4.01 -13.34
CA LEU A 345 14.79 4.56 -11.98
C LEU A 345 15.52 3.66 -10.98
N GLY A 346 15.40 2.34 -11.11
CA GLY A 346 16.10 1.38 -10.27
C GLY A 346 17.63 1.52 -10.35
N ARG A 347 18.16 1.78 -11.55
CA ARG A 347 19.60 2.10 -11.73
C ARG A 347 19.99 3.39 -11.03
N GLU A 348 19.16 4.43 -11.13
CA GLU A 348 19.41 5.70 -10.45
C GLU A 348 19.35 5.54 -8.91
N VAL A 349 18.41 4.75 -8.38
CA VAL A 349 18.37 4.40 -6.95
C VAL A 349 19.67 3.71 -6.53
N LYS A 350 20.14 2.72 -7.29
CA LYS A 350 21.41 2.05 -7.01
C LYS A 350 22.60 3.01 -7.00
N THR A 351 22.58 4.01 -7.88
CA THR A 351 23.59 5.08 -7.90
C THR A 351 23.55 5.91 -6.61
N ILE A 352 22.38 6.34 -6.14
CA ILE A 352 22.22 7.08 -4.87
C ILE A 352 22.75 6.24 -3.69
N PHE A 353 22.39 4.96 -3.65
CA PHE A 353 22.91 4.04 -2.63
C PHE A 353 24.44 3.89 -2.72
N GLY A 354 25.01 3.90 -3.93
CA GLY A 354 26.46 3.90 -4.14
C GLY A 354 27.15 5.09 -3.49
N TYR A 355 26.60 6.29 -3.62
CA TYR A 355 27.11 7.50 -2.99
C TYR A 355 27.05 7.49 -1.46
N SER A 356 26.15 6.66 -0.88
CA SER A 356 26.12 6.40 0.57
C SER A 356 26.97 5.21 1.01
N GLY A 357 27.79 4.62 0.13
CA GLY A 357 28.59 3.45 0.41
C GLY A 357 27.78 2.12 0.55
N SER A 358 26.52 2.11 0.10
CA SER A 358 25.59 1.01 0.37
C SER A 358 24.92 0.42 -0.89
N ALA A 359 25.60 0.46 -2.04
CA ALA A 359 25.05 -0.05 -3.33
C ALA A 359 24.56 -1.51 -3.25
N ALA A 360 25.17 -2.33 -2.39
CA ALA A 360 24.74 -3.72 -2.15
C ALA A 360 23.47 -3.85 -1.29
N HIS A 361 22.99 -2.77 -0.69
CA HIS A 361 21.80 -2.75 0.14
C HIS A 361 20.50 -2.51 -0.65
N THR A 362 20.59 -2.30 -1.95
CA THR A 362 19.41 -2.13 -2.79
C THR A 362 19.41 -3.06 -3.98
N GLU A 363 18.23 -3.63 -4.25
CA GLU A 363 17.98 -4.50 -5.40
C GLU A 363 16.65 -4.15 -6.06
N LEU A 364 16.57 -4.39 -7.38
CA LEU A 364 15.32 -4.42 -8.15
C LEU A 364 15.14 -5.82 -8.72
N LYS A 365 13.98 -6.44 -8.46
CA LYS A 365 13.63 -7.79 -8.92
C LYS A 365 12.32 -7.79 -9.68
N TRP A 366 12.25 -8.63 -10.71
CA TRP A 366 11.04 -8.92 -11.47
C TRP A 366 10.67 -10.40 -11.28
N GLY A 367 9.48 -10.64 -10.75
CA GLY A 367 8.92 -11.99 -10.68
C GLY A 367 8.11 -12.31 -11.91
N THR A 368 7.97 -13.60 -12.22
CA THR A 368 7.30 -14.07 -13.45
C THR A 368 5.77 -13.93 -13.46
N GLY A 369 5.18 -13.46 -12.34
CA GLY A 369 3.74 -13.28 -12.17
C GLY A 369 3.27 -11.85 -12.44
N GLY A 370 2.01 -11.59 -12.04
CA GLY A 370 1.35 -10.28 -12.11
C GLY A 370 1.46 -9.48 -10.82
N HIS A 371 0.37 -8.78 -10.47
CA HIS A 371 0.28 -7.86 -9.33
C HIS A 371 0.13 -8.60 -7.98
N ARG A 372 1.22 -9.08 -7.40
CA ARG A 372 1.23 -9.86 -6.15
C ARG A 372 2.52 -9.67 -5.35
N PHE A 373 2.59 -10.26 -4.17
CA PHE A 373 3.86 -10.46 -3.47
C PHE A 373 4.74 -11.49 -4.19
N TYR A 374 6.04 -11.36 -3.98
CA TYR A 374 7.07 -12.27 -4.47
C TYR A 374 7.95 -12.76 -3.31
N PRO A 375 7.43 -13.70 -2.48
CA PRO A 375 8.13 -14.22 -1.30
C PRO A 375 9.48 -14.84 -1.63
N GLU A 376 9.62 -15.37 -2.85
CA GLU A 376 10.85 -15.95 -3.39
C GLU A 376 12.03 -14.98 -3.46
N TYR A 377 11.76 -13.66 -3.56
CA TYR A 377 12.79 -12.61 -3.47
C TYR A 377 12.84 -11.95 -2.10
N MET A 378 11.68 -11.84 -1.45
CA MET A 378 11.55 -11.11 -0.18
C MET A 378 12.28 -11.81 0.97
N TRP A 379 12.04 -13.13 1.15
CA TRP A 379 12.59 -13.85 2.29
C TRP A 379 14.12 -13.97 2.25
N PRO A 380 14.77 -14.31 1.11
CA PRO A 380 16.23 -14.28 1.01
C PRO A 380 16.82 -12.90 1.30
N PHE A 381 16.20 -11.81 0.78
CA PHE A 381 16.67 -10.45 1.02
C PHE A 381 16.57 -10.05 2.51
N ILE A 382 15.49 -10.45 3.19
CA ILE A 382 15.32 -10.22 4.63
C ILE A 382 16.35 -11.03 5.42
N ALA A 383 16.60 -12.29 5.07
CA ALA A 383 17.59 -13.14 5.72
C ALA A 383 18.99 -12.50 5.69
N GLN A 384 19.44 -12.05 4.50
CA GLN A 384 20.71 -11.35 4.33
C GLN A 384 20.84 -10.07 5.16
N ALA A 385 19.72 -9.44 5.51
CA ALA A 385 19.74 -8.22 6.31
C ALA A 385 20.16 -8.45 7.76
N PHE A 386 20.00 -9.68 8.27
CA PHE A 386 20.21 -10.03 9.67
C PHE A 386 21.29 -11.13 9.86
N GLU A 387 21.85 -11.62 8.77
CA GLU A 387 23.03 -12.46 8.82
C GLU A 387 24.24 -11.63 9.31
N PRO A 388 25.12 -12.20 10.14
CA PRO A 388 26.39 -11.56 10.44
C PRO A 388 27.14 -11.38 9.12
N GLY A 389 27.52 -10.14 8.80
CA GLY A 389 28.35 -9.87 7.63
C GLY A 389 29.64 -10.71 7.65
N PRO A 390 30.29 -10.94 6.50
CA PRO A 390 31.56 -11.60 6.46
C PRO A 390 32.54 -10.86 7.41
N ARG A 391 33.11 -11.59 8.33
CA ARG A 391 34.12 -11.09 9.28
C ARG A 391 35.39 -10.71 8.55
#